data_791fce6404b40ba9c757a975e916b793
#
_entry.id   791fce6404b40ba9c757a975e916b793
#
_cell.length_a   1.000
_cell.length_b   1.000
_cell.length_c   1.000
_cell.angle_alpha   90.00
_cell.angle_beta   90.00
_cell.angle_gamma   90.00
#
_symmetry.space_group_name_H-M   'P 1'
#
loop_
_entity.id
_entity.type
_entity.pdbx_description
1 polymer ?
#
loop_
_entity_poly.entity_id
_entity_poly.type
_entity_poly.pdbx_seq_one_letter_code
_entity_poly.pdbx_strand_id
1 'polypeptide(L)'
;MIHSLAFDVECFPNMISFTFVDMRDYLQTFADCKGALTDTLTVAEIKARLDKIKSWIFYVSDTDDSQMLSIVDFFEKMRPITKDDGTVDRYDIFGYNNQAYDDMMVRSFLMYWNRFDNTKAFCEFLKEINDKVIANQDDKDALWNDPLLKVIRQFRLPYVTVDVFKIYALNSAGVNVDKDTGERKKYGKSLKQVSINLKWYNLLDFTLPPIDDEEGDIYREEERYKGMSNEQLNSLITNDFNRYILPKYIKPMLHYNKNDVFLVCEIARQKPDEIKLRYSLSHAYGINFLCSARSNIVLVKMLLKIFVLKELLLDLSV
;
A
#
# COMPACT_ATOMS: atom_id res chain seq x y z
N MET A 1 6.54 -20.73 -9.13
CA MET A 1 5.09 -20.43 -8.91
C MET A 1 4.96 -18.97 -8.51
N ILE A 2 3.84 -18.30 -8.84
CA ILE A 2 3.59 -16.92 -8.39
C ILE A 2 2.47 -16.96 -7.35
N HIS A 3 2.75 -16.43 -6.15
CA HIS A 3 1.78 -16.21 -5.09
C HIS A 3 1.38 -14.75 -5.11
N SER A 4 0.10 -14.44 -5.15
CA SER A 4 -0.39 -13.06 -5.22
C SER A 4 -1.15 -12.70 -3.95
N LEU A 5 -0.69 -11.67 -3.25
CA LEU A 5 -1.37 -11.13 -2.07
C LEU A 5 -1.74 -9.67 -2.33
N ALA A 6 -2.90 -9.24 -1.88
CA ALA A 6 -3.20 -7.84 -1.72
C ALA A 6 -2.73 -7.37 -0.32
N PHE A 7 -2.36 -6.10 -0.20
CA PHE A 7 -1.62 -5.61 0.94
C PHE A 7 -1.86 -4.12 1.18
N ASP A 8 -1.83 -3.74 2.45
CA ASP A 8 -1.86 -2.35 2.90
C ASP A 8 -1.17 -2.20 4.26
N VAL A 9 -0.62 -1.01 4.56
CA VAL A 9 0.07 -0.65 5.80
C VAL A 9 -0.56 0.56 6.43
N GLU A 10 -0.80 0.50 7.75
CA GLU A 10 -1.18 1.66 8.54
C GLU A 10 -0.11 1.97 9.58
N CYS A 11 0.29 3.23 9.68
CA CYS A 11 1.31 3.68 10.61
C CYS A 11 0.81 4.86 11.46
N PHE A 12 0.83 4.65 12.77
CA PHE A 12 0.44 5.61 13.81
C PHE A 12 1.65 5.94 14.71
N PRO A 13 1.59 6.96 15.57
CA PRO A 13 2.71 7.30 16.45
C PRO A 13 3.21 6.15 17.31
N ASN A 14 2.31 5.26 17.73
CA ASN A 14 2.63 4.15 18.63
C ASN A 14 2.37 2.76 18.03
N MET A 15 2.04 2.68 16.73
CA MET A 15 1.70 1.38 16.14
C MET A 15 1.95 1.36 14.63
N ILE A 16 2.35 0.19 14.12
CA ILE A 16 2.31 -0.15 12.70
C ILE A 16 1.54 -1.46 12.50
N SER A 17 0.75 -1.53 11.44
CA SER A 17 0.04 -2.75 11.05
C SER A 17 0.27 -3.11 9.60
N PHE A 18 0.20 -4.42 9.31
CA PHE A 18 0.33 -5.02 7.99
C PHE A 18 -0.84 -5.95 7.75
N THR A 19 -1.61 -5.70 6.72
CA THR A 19 -2.75 -6.55 6.35
C THR A 19 -2.54 -7.15 4.97
N PHE A 20 -2.71 -8.47 4.87
CA PHE A 20 -2.61 -9.21 3.62
C PHE A 20 -3.86 -10.03 3.37
N VAL A 21 -4.25 -10.14 2.10
CA VAL A 21 -5.36 -10.99 1.63
C VAL A 21 -4.87 -11.83 0.46
N ASP A 22 -5.22 -13.12 0.47
CA ASP A 22 -4.92 -14.02 -0.65
C ASP A 22 -5.75 -13.63 -1.88
N MET A 23 -5.08 -13.13 -2.91
CA MET A 23 -5.70 -12.67 -4.15
C MET A 23 -6.36 -13.82 -4.93
N ARG A 24 -5.75 -15.01 -4.91
CA ARG A 24 -6.32 -16.18 -5.61
C ARG A 24 -7.62 -16.59 -4.96
N ASP A 25 -7.64 -16.67 -3.63
CA ASP A 25 -8.81 -17.02 -2.86
C ASP A 25 -9.94 -16.00 -3.09
N TYR A 26 -9.61 -14.70 -3.08
CA TYR A 26 -10.55 -13.62 -3.42
C TYR A 26 -11.14 -13.82 -4.84
N LEU A 27 -10.28 -13.98 -5.84
CA LEU A 27 -10.71 -14.11 -7.24
C LEU A 27 -11.55 -15.36 -7.47
N GLN A 28 -11.23 -16.47 -6.79
CA GLN A 28 -12.03 -17.70 -6.85
C GLN A 28 -13.38 -17.53 -6.16
N THR A 29 -13.41 -16.88 -5.00
CA THR A 29 -14.63 -16.63 -4.21
C THR A 29 -15.67 -15.81 -4.98
N PHE A 30 -15.23 -14.88 -5.84
CA PHE A 30 -16.08 -14.00 -6.64
C PHE A 30 -16.00 -14.26 -8.14
N ALA A 31 -15.58 -15.45 -8.56
CA ALA A 31 -15.45 -15.82 -9.98
C ALA A 31 -16.79 -15.82 -10.74
N ASP A 32 -17.90 -16.01 -10.03
CA ASP A 32 -19.26 -15.99 -10.55
C ASP A 32 -19.81 -14.58 -10.74
N CYS A 33 -19.18 -13.55 -10.15
CA CYS A 33 -19.63 -12.16 -10.22
C CYS A 33 -19.04 -11.43 -11.42
N LYS A 34 -19.91 -10.89 -12.29
CA LYS A 34 -19.52 -10.00 -13.38
C LYS A 34 -19.84 -8.55 -13.03
N GLY A 35 -18.87 -7.63 -13.22
CA GLY A 35 -19.03 -6.23 -12.82
C GLY A 35 -18.92 -6.01 -11.32
N ALA A 36 -19.66 -5.07 -10.75
CA ALA A 36 -19.64 -4.81 -9.31
C ALA A 36 -20.27 -5.96 -8.52
N LEU A 37 -19.75 -6.25 -7.33
CA LEU A 37 -20.31 -7.31 -6.47
C LEU A 37 -21.78 -7.04 -6.11
N THR A 38 -22.11 -5.78 -5.85
CA THR A 38 -23.47 -5.33 -5.52
C THR A 38 -24.48 -5.45 -6.66
N ASP A 39 -24.03 -5.66 -7.89
CA ASP A 39 -24.93 -5.92 -9.02
C ASP A 39 -25.41 -7.40 -9.02
N THR A 40 -24.75 -8.30 -8.25
CA THR A 40 -25.03 -9.74 -8.25
C THR A 40 -25.39 -10.27 -6.86
N LEU A 41 -24.82 -9.71 -5.79
CA LEU A 41 -24.92 -10.21 -4.43
C LEU A 41 -25.49 -9.15 -3.50
N THR A 42 -26.18 -9.60 -2.46
CA THR A 42 -26.56 -8.77 -1.32
C THR A 42 -25.33 -8.46 -0.44
N VAL A 43 -25.42 -7.39 0.34
CA VAL A 43 -24.35 -7.01 1.30
C VAL A 43 -24.05 -8.16 2.29
N ALA A 44 -25.08 -8.90 2.73
CA ALA A 44 -24.90 -10.04 3.63
C ALA A 44 -24.11 -11.18 2.98
N GLU A 45 -24.41 -11.50 1.72
CA GLU A 45 -23.68 -12.52 0.96
C GLU A 45 -22.23 -12.11 0.69
N ILE A 46 -21.99 -10.84 0.33
CA ILE A 46 -20.64 -10.32 0.15
C ILE A 46 -19.84 -10.49 1.44
N LYS A 47 -20.35 -10.04 2.57
CA LYS A 47 -19.69 -10.18 3.88
C LYS A 47 -19.40 -11.66 4.20
N ALA A 48 -20.39 -12.54 4.05
CA ALA A 48 -20.23 -13.96 4.33
C ALA A 48 -19.18 -14.65 3.44
N ARG A 49 -18.99 -14.16 2.21
CA ARG A 49 -17.93 -14.66 1.32
C ARG A 49 -16.56 -14.06 1.72
N LEU A 50 -16.47 -12.77 2.03
CA LEU A 50 -15.25 -12.11 2.46
C LEU A 50 -14.68 -12.68 3.77
N ASP A 51 -15.55 -13.09 4.70
CA ASP A 51 -15.13 -13.67 5.98
C ASP A 51 -14.43 -15.04 5.82
N LYS A 52 -14.61 -15.70 4.68
CA LYS A 52 -13.98 -17.00 4.37
C LYS A 52 -12.63 -16.84 3.67
N ILE A 53 -12.31 -15.65 3.18
CA ILE A 53 -11.09 -15.41 2.42
C ILE A 53 -9.90 -15.38 3.36
N LYS A 54 -8.87 -16.11 2.97
CA LYS A 54 -7.63 -16.19 3.73
C LYS A 54 -6.95 -14.83 3.81
N SER A 55 -6.69 -14.39 5.03
CA SER A 55 -6.04 -13.12 5.33
C SER A 55 -5.07 -13.27 6.50
N TRP A 56 -4.07 -12.40 6.54
CA TRP A 56 -3.11 -12.29 7.63
C TRP A 56 -3.08 -10.83 8.06
N ILE A 57 -3.22 -10.61 9.34
CA ILE A 57 -3.22 -9.28 9.95
C ILE A 57 -2.19 -9.31 11.07
N PHE A 58 -1.23 -8.43 10.98
CA PHE A 58 -0.17 -8.26 11.96
C PHE A 58 -0.13 -6.82 12.43
N TYR A 59 0.28 -6.62 13.66
CA TYR A 59 0.62 -5.30 14.17
C TYR A 59 1.73 -5.39 15.23
N VAL A 60 2.40 -4.26 15.42
CA VAL A 60 3.32 -4.01 16.52
C VAL A 60 2.95 -2.65 17.09
N SER A 61 2.85 -2.55 18.41
CA SER A 61 2.63 -1.29 19.12
C SER A 61 3.70 -1.06 20.17
N ASP A 62 3.72 0.14 20.72
CA ASP A 62 4.60 0.51 21.83
C ASP A 62 4.44 -0.37 23.08
N THR A 63 3.29 -1.05 23.21
CA THR A 63 2.93 -1.93 24.33
C THR A 63 2.84 -3.41 23.98
N ASP A 64 2.88 -3.77 22.67
CA ASP A 64 2.78 -5.16 22.21
C ASP A 64 3.67 -5.41 20.98
N ASP A 65 4.77 -6.10 21.18
CA ASP A 65 5.70 -6.54 20.14
C ASP A 65 5.68 -8.05 19.87
N SER A 66 4.70 -8.75 20.43
CA SER A 66 4.61 -10.23 20.37
C SER A 66 4.59 -10.78 18.93
N GLN A 67 4.18 -9.98 17.95
CA GLN A 67 4.13 -10.37 16.55
C GLN A 67 5.36 -9.93 15.72
N MET A 68 6.31 -9.22 16.30
CA MET A 68 7.49 -8.69 15.59
C MET A 68 8.23 -9.75 14.77
N LEU A 69 8.63 -10.85 15.40
CA LEU A 69 9.32 -11.95 14.70
C LEU A 69 8.42 -12.63 13.66
N SER A 70 7.13 -12.78 13.96
CA SER A 70 6.18 -13.37 13.01
C SER A 70 6.04 -12.54 11.73
N ILE A 71 6.09 -11.22 11.84
CA ILE A 71 6.08 -10.29 10.69
C ILE A 71 7.35 -10.47 9.86
N VAL A 72 8.51 -10.47 10.53
CA VAL A 72 9.81 -10.67 9.86
C VAL A 72 9.83 -12.01 9.12
N ASP A 73 9.45 -13.10 9.80
CA ASP A 73 9.38 -14.44 9.21
C ASP A 73 8.40 -14.51 8.03
N PHE A 74 7.27 -13.80 8.11
CA PHE A 74 6.30 -13.75 7.03
C PHE A 74 6.89 -13.09 5.79
N PHE A 75 7.58 -11.96 5.93
CA PHE A 75 8.27 -11.31 4.83
C PHE A 75 9.46 -12.13 4.30
N GLU A 76 10.25 -12.76 5.17
CA GLU A 76 11.38 -13.61 4.74
C GLU A 76 10.92 -14.80 3.87
N LYS A 77 9.75 -15.39 4.18
CA LYS A 77 9.14 -16.45 3.36
C LYS A 77 8.72 -15.98 1.96
N MET A 78 8.62 -14.69 1.72
CA MET A 78 8.30 -14.14 0.40
C MET A 78 9.52 -14.03 -0.52
N ARG A 79 10.74 -14.25 -0.02
CA ARG A 79 11.96 -14.17 -0.83
C ARG A 79 11.87 -15.13 -2.01
N PRO A 80 12.19 -14.65 -3.23
CA PRO A 80 12.17 -15.48 -4.42
C PRO A 80 13.14 -16.68 -4.28
N ILE A 81 12.63 -17.87 -4.59
CA ILE A 81 13.40 -19.12 -4.58
C ILE A 81 13.44 -19.65 -6.02
N THR A 82 14.64 -19.81 -6.56
CA THR A 82 14.83 -20.48 -7.84
C THR A 82 14.94 -21.98 -7.59
N LYS A 83 14.05 -22.77 -8.22
CA LYS A 83 14.04 -24.23 -8.15
C LYS A 83 15.07 -24.83 -9.11
N ASP A 84 15.37 -26.12 -8.94
CA ASP A 84 16.34 -26.87 -9.77
C ASP A 84 15.95 -26.88 -11.25
N ASP A 85 14.66 -26.80 -11.56
CA ASP A 85 14.14 -26.73 -12.95
C ASP A 85 14.21 -25.31 -13.55
N GLY A 86 14.82 -24.35 -12.84
CA GLY A 86 14.93 -22.95 -13.25
C GLY A 86 13.67 -22.11 -13.04
N THR A 87 12.57 -22.71 -12.55
CA THR A 87 11.37 -21.95 -12.22
C THR A 87 11.59 -21.14 -10.95
N VAL A 88 10.98 -19.95 -10.89
CA VAL A 88 11.04 -19.07 -9.71
C VAL A 88 9.75 -19.15 -8.94
N ASP A 89 9.85 -19.45 -7.65
CA ASP A 89 8.78 -19.30 -6.68
C ASP A 89 8.89 -17.94 -6.02
N ARG A 90 7.84 -17.10 -6.13
CA ARG A 90 7.90 -15.71 -5.66
C ARG A 90 6.52 -15.20 -5.27
N TYR A 91 6.54 -14.09 -4.53
CA TYR A 91 5.35 -13.33 -4.17
C TYR A 91 5.26 -12.05 -5.00
N ASP A 92 4.07 -11.77 -5.53
CA ASP A 92 3.69 -10.51 -6.15
C ASP A 92 2.67 -9.83 -5.22
N ILE A 93 3.02 -8.64 -4.71
CA ILE A 93 2.25 -7.92 -3.71
C ILE A 93 1.54 -6.74 -4.36
N PHE A 94 0.21 -6.81 -4.35
CA PHE A 94 -0.69 -5.81 -4.92
C PHE A 94 -1.06 -4.79 -3.84
N GLY A 95 -0.83 -3.52 -4.11
CA GLY A 95 -1.24 -2.43 -3.22
C GLY A 95 -1.71 -1.21 -4.00
N TYR A 96 -2.29 -0.26 -3.30
CA TYR A 96 -2.76 1.00 -3.86
C TYR A 96 -1.78 2.13 -3.54
N ASN A 97 -1.02 2.60 -4.53
CA ASN A 97 0.09 3.54 -4.36
C ASN A 97 1.23 2.99 -3.48
N ASN A 98 1.29 1.68 -3.34
CA ASN A 98 2.20 1.00 -2.43
C ASN A 98 3.68 1.26 -2.74
N GLN A 99 4.06 1.43 -4.00
CA GLN A 99 5.44 1.76 -4.35
C GLN A 99 5.92 3.07 -3.73
N ALA A 100 5.02 4.04 -3.56
CA ALA A 100 5.37 5.35 -3.01
C ALA A 100 5.37 5.37 -1.47
N TYR A 101 4.52 4.57 -0.83
CA TYR A 101 4.29 4.60 0.61
C TYR A 101 4.56 3.24 1.29
N ASP A 102 3.72 2.24 1.08
CA ASP A 102 3.75 0.97 1.84
C ASP A 102 5.10 0.26 1.72
N ASP A 103 5.67 0.23 0.52
CA ASP A 103 7.00 -0.35 0.26
C ASP A 103 8.10 0.34 1.07
N MET A 104 7.96 1.65 1.32
CA MET A 104 8.90 2.40 2.15
C MET A 104 8.75 2.01 3.62
N MET A 105 7.51 1.83 4.09
CA MET A 105 7.25 1.38 5.47
C MET A 105 7.75 -0.04 5.69
N VAL A 106 7.51 -0.96 4.74
CA VAL A 106 8.05 -2.34 4.81
C VAL A 106 9.59 -2.35 4.83
N ARG A 107 10.24 -1.55 3.96
CA ARG A 107 11.70 -1.43 3.94
C ARG A 107 12.23 -0.93 5.28
N SER A 108 11.60 0.10 5.84
CA SER A 108 11.97 0.69 7.12
C SER A 108 11.81 -0.33 8.24
N PHE A 109 10.68 -1.03 8.27
CA PHE A 109 10.43 -2.08 9.25
C PHE A 109 11.50 -3.18 9.18
N LEU A 110 11.70 -3.80 8.01
CA LEU A 110 12.64 -4.91 7.83
C LEU A 110 14.11 -4.52 8.04
N MET A 111 14.46 -3.26 7.79
CA MET A 111 15.82 -2.78 7.96
C MET A 111 16.16 -2.46 9.41
N TYR A 112 15.16 -2.08 10.21
CA TYR A 112 15.39 -1.49 11.53
C TYR A 112 14.72 -2.24 12.70
N TRP A 113 13.92 -3.28 12.50
CA TRP A 113 13.11 -3.97 13.52
C TRP A 113 13.88 -4.41 14.76
N ASN A 114 15.19 -4.66 14.65
CA ASN A 114 16.06 -5.12 15.72
C ASN A 114 17.15 -4.11 16.12
N ARG A 115 16.97 -2.82 15.79
CA ARG A 115 17.98 -1.79 16.04
C ARG A 115 17.62 -0.80 17.13
N PHE A 116 16.49 -0.99 17.79
CA PHE A 116 16.01 -0.13 18.87
C PHE A 116 15.97 -0.92 20.19
N ASP A 117 16.24 -0.22 21.29
CA ASP A 117 16.26 -0.82 22.63
C ASP A 117 14.84 -1.19 23.12
N ASN A 118 13.80 -0.56 22.55
CA ASN A 118 12.40 -0.84 22.88
C ASN A 118 11.47 -0.52 21.71
N THR A 119 10.28 -1.10 21.78
CA THR A 119 9.27 -1.00 20.71
C THR A 119 8.70 0.41 20.56
N LYS A 120 8.62 1.18 21.66
CA LYS A 120 8.15 2.58 21.61
C LYS A 120 9.06 3.41 20.69
N ALA A 121 10.38 3.40 20.93
CA ALA A 121 11.34 4.12 20.09
C ALA A 121 11.31 3.66 18.62
N PHE A 122 11.04 2.38 18.39
CA PHE A 122 10.90 1.83 17.05
C PHE A 122 9.63 2.36 16.36
N CYS A 123 8.47 2.38 17.03
CA CYS A 123 7.24 2.96 16.48
C CYS A 123 7.38 4.45 16.19
N GLU A 124 7.98 5.22 17.10
CA GLU A 124 8.28 6.64 16.92
C GLU A 124 9.18 6.87 15.68
N PHE A 125 10.21 6.07 15.51
CA PHE A 125 11.06 6.11 14.31
C PHE A 125 10.28 5.80 13.03
N LEU A 126 9.44 4.76 13.03
CA LEU A 126 8.61 4.45 11.87
C LEU A 126 7.64 5.58 11.54
N LYS A 127 7.08 6.23 12.57
CA LYS A 127 6.22 7.40 12.38
C LYS A 127 6.99 8.59 11.79
N GLU A 128 8.23 8.82 12.21
CA GLU A 128 9.08 9.85 11.59
C GLU A 128 9.30 9.58 10.10
N ILE A 129 9.58 8.32 9.72
CA ILE A 129 9.71 7.93 8.31
C ILE A 129 8.39 8.15 7.57
N ASN A 130 7.27 7.71 8.15
CA ASN A 130 5.94 7.91 7.61
C ASN A 130 5.69 9.38 7.27
N ASP A 131 5.94 10.27 8.22
CA ASP A 131 5.69 11.70 8.05
C ASP A 131 6.59 12.32 6.99
N LYS A 132 7.85 11.90 6.93
CA LYS A 132 8.78 12.30 5.85
C LYS A 132 8.31 11.83 4.48
N VAL A 133 7.82 10.59 4.38
CA VAL A 133 7.31 10.05 3.11
C VAL A 133 6.06 10.80 2.67
N ILE A 134 5.10 11.04 3.58
CA ILE A 134 3.86 11.76 3.28
C ILE A 134 4.13 13.21 2.90
N ALA A 135 4.95 13.92 3.66
CA ALA A 135 5.28 15.33 3.41
C ALA A 135 5.96 15.56 2.05
N ASN A 136 6.68 14.56 1.54
CA ASN A 136 7.47 14.68 0.33
C ASN A 136 6.93 13.84 -0.85
N GLN A 137 5.75 13.22 -0.73
CA GLN A 137 5.25 12.35 -1.81
C GLN A 137 4.97 13.09 -3.12
N ASP A 138 4.72 14.39 -3.08
CA ASP A 138 4.53 15.25 -4.25
C ASP A 138 5.84 15.85 -4.78
N ASP A 139 6.91 15.88 -3.97
CA ASP A 139 8.24 16.33 -4.34
C ASP A 139 9.22 15.15 -4.42
N LYS A 140 9.41 14.66 -5.64
CA LYS A 140 10.33 13.54 -5.88
C LYS A 140 11.78 13.88 -5.54
N ASP A 141 12.19 15.11 -5.74
CA ASP A 141 13.57 15.54 -5.48
C ASP A 141 13.83 15.60 -3.97
N ALA A 142 12.87 16.06 -3.17
CA ALA A 142 12.94 16.02 -1.71
C ALA A 142 13.04 14.59 -1.17
N LEU A 143 12.21 13.66 -1.69
CA LEU A 143 12.31 12.24 -1.34
C LEU A 143 13.65 11.61 -1.73
N TRP A 144 14.25 12.01 -2.86
CA TRP A 144 15.53 11.48 -3.32
C TRP A 144 16.74 12.10 -2.58
N ASN A 145 16.58 13.32 -2.05
CA ASN A 145 17.66 14.04 -1.40
C ASN A 145 17.73 13.79 0.12
N ASP A 146 16.66 13.28 0.77
CA ASP A 146 16.73 12.86 2.17
C ASP A 146 17.69 11.67 2.32
N PRO A 147 18.79 11.79 3.10
CA PRO A 147 19.80 10.76 3.21
C PRO A 147 19.26 9.45 3.77
N LEU A 148 18.34 9.52 4.74
CA LEU A 148 17.75 8.34 5.38
C LEU A 148 16.81 7.60 4.44
N LEU A 149 15.90 8.32 3.77
CA LEU A 149 14.99 7.73 2.79
C LEU A 149 15.75 7.13 1.60
N LYS A 150 16.86 7.73 1.20
CA LYS A 150 17.75 7.21 0.16
C LYS A 150 18.34 5.85 0.55
N VAL A 151 18.79 5.69 1.79
CA VAL A 151 19.32 4.43 2.31
C VAL A 151 18.21 3.37 2.38
N ILE A 152 17.05 3.71 2.94
CA ILE A 152 15.90 2.82 3.06
C ILE A 152 15.47 2.30 1.68
N ARG A 153 15.44 3.12 0.66
CA ARG A 153 15.09 2.73 -0.71
C ARG A 153 16.02 1.69 -1.33
N GLN A 154 17.26 1.62 -0.89
CA GLN A 154 18.22 0.63 -1.38
C GLN A 154 17.97 -0.77 -0.80
N PHE A 155 17.22 -0.87 0.30
CA PHE A 155 16.85 -2.16 0.84
C PHE A 155 15.97 -2.93 -0.15
N ARG A 156 16.39 -4.15 -0.49
CA ARG A 156 15.68 -5.00 -1.45
C ARG A 156 14.48 -5.66 -0.79
N LEU A 157 13.29 -5.36 -1.28
CA LEU A 157 12.07 -6.05 -0.84
C LEU A 157 12.13 -7.55 -1.18
N PRO A 158 11.55 -8.40 -0.32
CA PRO A 158 11.52 -9.85 -0.54
C PRO A 158 10.44 -10.28 -1.56
N TYR A 159 9.76 -9.35 -2.20
CA TYR A 159 8.64 -9.58 -3.13
C TYR A 159 8.71 -8.64 -4.34
N VAL A 160 7.83 -8.88 -5.31
CA VAL A 160 7.62 -7.98 -6.46
C VAL A 160 6.40 -7.11 -6.20
N THR A 161 6.57 -5.81 -6.30
CA THR A 161 5.49 -4.83 -6.12
C THR A 161 4.63 -4.73 -7.37
N VAL A 162 3.29 -4.72 -7.18
CA VAL A 162 2.28 -4.45 -8.20
C VAL A 162 1.42 -3.28 -7.73
N ASP A 163 1.58 -2.13 -8.38
CA ASP A 163 0.88 -0.91 -7.96
C ASP A 163 -0.40 -0.68 -8.76
N VAL A 164 -1.54 -1.07 -8.19
CA VAL A 164 -2.84 -0.95 -8.87
C VAL A 164 -3.30 0.51 -9.03
N PHE A 165 -2.82 1.44 -8.20
CA PHE A 165 -3.04 2.86 -8.40
C PHE A 165 -2.47 3.32 -9.74
N LYS A 166 -1.24 2.94 -10.07
CA LYS A 166 -0.58 3.30 -11.33
C LYS A 166 -1.21 2.60 -12.52
N ILE A 167 -1.70 1.38 -12.33
CA ILE A 167 -2.37 0.62 -13.39
C ILE A 167 -3.77 1.18 -13.68
N TYR A 168 -4.53 1.52 -12.66
CA TYR A 168 -5.96 1.87 -12.78
C TYR A 168 -6.24 3.36 -12.55
N ALA A 169 -5.87 3.89 -11.41
CA ALA A 169 -6.34 5.20 -10.97
C ALA A 169 -5.65 6.37 -11.67
N LEU A 170 -4.35 6.24 -11.95
CA LEU A 170 -3.58 7.30 -12.59
C LEU A 170 -3.96 7.51 -14.05
N ASN A 171 -4.38 6.46 -14.77
CA ASN A 171 -4.84 6.54 -16.16
C ASN A 171 -6.27 7.10 -16.28
N SER A 172 -7.05 7.08 -15.21
CA SER A 172 -8.39 7.64 -15.11
C SER A 172 -8.42 9.02 -14.44
N ALA A 173 -7.25 9.61 -14.17
CA ALA A 173 -7.10 10.87 -13.49
C ALA A 173 -7.73 12.04 -14.28
N GLY A 174 -8.44 12.89 -13.57
CA GLY A 174 -8.76 14.23 -14.07
C GLY A 174 -7.51 15.11 -14.17
N VAL A 175 -7.59 16.16 -14.95
CA VAL A 175 -6.60 17.24 -14.95
C VAL A 175 -7.18 18.38 -14.13
N ASN A 176 -6.56 18.74 -13.00
CA ASN A 176 -6.85 20.01 -12.35
C ASN A 176 -5.99 21.10 -12.98
N VAL A 177 -6.62 22.22 -13.20
CA VAL A 177 -5.92 23.43 -13.58
C VAL A 177 -5.91 24.31 -12.33
N ASP A 178 -4.73 24.55 -11.80
CA ASP A 178 -4.56 25.56 -10.76
C ASP A 178 -5.08 26.89 -11.30
N LYS A 179 -6.04 27.49 -10.60
CA LYS A 179 -6.72 28.69 -11.07
C LYS A 179 -5.82 29.93 -11.05
N ASP A 180 -4.81 29.93 -10.20
CA ASP A 180 -3.92 31.07 -10.00
C ASP A 180 -2.69 30.99 -10.89
N THR A 181 -2.16 29.77 -11.10
CA THR A 181 -0.93 29.56 -11.88
C THR A 181 -1.17 29.01 -13.28
N GLY A 182 -2.36 28.52 -13.57
CA GLY A 182 -2.70 27.84 -14.83
C GLY A 182 -2.00 26.47 -14.99
N GLU A 183 -1.30 25.99 -13.96
CA GLU A 183 -0.56 24.75 -14.00
C GLU A 183 -1.51 23.54 -14.01
N ARG A 184 -1.26 22.59 -14.91
CA ARG A 184 -2.05 21.37 -15.03
C ARG A 184 -1.44 20.26 -14.17
N LYS A 185 -2.03 19.99 -13.01
CA LYS A 185 -1.66 18.84 -12.18
C LYS A 185 -2.59 17.66 -12.45
N LYS A 186 -1.97 16.50 -12.76
CA LYS A 186 -2.71 15.23 -12.81
C LYS A 186 -2.78 14.69 -11.39
N TYR A 187 -3.97 14.37 -10.91
CA TYR A 187 -4.09 13.58 -9.69
C TYR A 187 -4.69 12.22 -9.96
N GLY A 188 -4.22 11.27 -9.20
CA GLY A 188 -4.88 10.00 -9.07
C GLY A 188 -6.14 10.13 -8.21
N LYS A 189 -7.11 9.26 -8.43
CA LYS A 189 -8.23 9.11 -7.53
C LYS A 189 -7.75 8.48 -6.23
N SER A 190 -8.26 8.92 -5.08
CA SER A 190 -8.06 8.21 -3.82
C SER A 190 -8.70 6.81 -3.90
N LEU A 191 -8.27 5.88 -3.05
CA LEU A 191 -8.87 4.54 -2.97
C LEU A 191 -10.38 4.64 -2.69
N LYS A 192 -10.80 5.58 -1.85
CA LYS A 192 -12.20 5.88 -1.57
C LYS A 192 -12.98 6.34 -2.81
N GLN A 193 -12.41 7.21 -3.64
CA GLN A 193 -13.06 7.61 -4.91
C GLN A 193 -13.16 6.44 -5.88
N VAL A 194 -12.17 5.56 -5.89
CA VAL A 194 -12.20 4.34 -6.70
C VAL A 194 -13.27 3.40 -6.19
N SER A 195 -13.42 3.23 -4.87
CA SER A 195 -14.43 2.36 -4.28
C SER A 195 -15.87 2.76 -4.65
N ILE A 196 -16.15 4.07 -4.71
CA ILE A 196 -17.44 4.58 -5.19
C ILE A 196 -17.67 4.18 -6.65
N ASN A 197 -16.65 4.32 -7.52
CA ASN A 197 -16.76 3.95 -8.93
C ASN A 197 -16.95 2.44 -9.14
N LEU A 198 -16.37 1.61 -8.25
CA LEU A 198 -16.52 0.16 -8.28
C LEU A 198 -17.82 -0.32 -7.62
N LYS A 199 -18.64 0.61 -7.12
CA LYS A 199 -19.83 0.31 -6.30
C LYS A 199 -19.52 -0.64 -5.14
N TRP A 200 -18.42 -0.36 -4.43
CA TRP A 200 -18.03 -1.16 -3.28
C TRP A 200 -19.12 -1.09 -2.21
N TYR A 201 -19.45 -2.22 -1.62
CA TYR A 201 -20.58 -2.38 -0.71
C TYR A 201 -20.43 -1.65 0.64
N ASN A 202 -19.19 -1.32 1.03
CA ASN A 202 -18.87 -0.80 2.37
C ASN A 202 -17.79 0.29 2.28
N LEU A 203 -18.23 1.53 2.30
CA LEU A 203 -17.34 2.68 2.37
C LEU A 203 -17.04 2.95 3.84
N LEU A 204 -15.89 2.50 4.31
CA LEU A 204 -15.41 2.78 5.65
C LEU A 204 -14.51 4.01 5.66
N ASP A 205 -14.67 4.82 6.71
CA ASP A 205 -13.67 5.78 7.14
C ASP A 205 -13.18 5.35 8.51
N PHE A 206 -11.87 5.43 8.71
CA PHE A 206 -11.32 5.33 10.04
C PHE A 206 -11.36 6.70 10.68
N THR A 207 -12.22 6.85 11.69
CA THR A 207 -12.33 8.08 12.48
C THR A 207 -12.30 7.71 13.95
N LEU A 208 -11.49 8.43 14.69
CA LEU A 208 -11.42 8.31 16.14
C LEU A 208 -12.41 9.28 16.80
N PRO A 209 -13.03 8.91 17.92
CA PRO A 209 -13.84 9.86 18.69
C PRO A 209 -12.93 10.98 19.23
N PRO A 210 -13.48 12.09 19.74
CA PRO A 210 -12.69 13.13 20.39
C PRO A 210 -11.75 12.54 21.45
N ILE A 211 -10.56 13.15 21.59
CA ILE A 211 -9.53 12.76 22.57
C ILE A 211 -10.18 12.80 23.97
N ASP A 212 -10.20 11.66 24.64
CA ASP A 212 -10.67 11.51 26.01
C ASP A 212 -9.51 11.68 27.02
N ASP A 213 -9.80 11.50 28.31
CA ASP A 213 -8.77 11.69 29.34
C ASP A 213 -7.64 10.66 29.24
N GLU A 214 -7.97 9.41 28.90
CA GLU A 214 -6.98 8.33 28.73
C GLU A 214 -5.97 8.65 27.62
N GLU A 215 -6.44 9.09 26.48
CA GLU A 215 -5.57 9.48 25.36
C GLU A 215 -4.85 10.83 25.65
N GLY A 216 -5.58 11.79 26.24
CA GLY A 216 -5.05 13.10 26.60
C GLY A 216 -3.90 13.02 27.60
N ASP A 217 -3.92 12.06 28.53
CA ASP A 217 -2.85 11.85 29.50
C ASP A 217 -1.56 11.40 28.80
N ILE A 218 -1.65 10.56 27.76
CA ILE A 218 -0.48 10.14 26.96
C ILE A 218 0.18 11.37 26.30
N TYR A 219 -0.62 12.25 25.68
CA TYR A 219 -0.07 13.46 25.07
C TYR A 219 0.58 14.40 26.10
N ARG A 220 -0.01 14.53 27.28
CA ARG A 220 0.51 15.41 28.35
C ARG A 220 1.83 14.94 28.96
N GLU A 221 2.27 13.72 28.69
CA GLU A 221 3.64 13.27 29.00
C GLU A 221 4.69 14.02 28.16
N GLU A 222 4.33 14.48 26.97
CA GLU A 222 5.21 15.28 26.13
C GLU A 222 5.20 16.76 26.58
N GLU A 223 6.38 17.38 26.72
CA GLU A 223 6.51 18.74 27.21
C GLU A 223 5.71 19.76 26.40
N ARG A 224 5.59 19.57 25.07
CA ARG A 224 4.83 20.46 24.15
C ARG A 224 3.32 20.46 24.39
N TYR A 225 2.77 19.43 25.00
CA TYR A 225 1.33 19.28 25.29
C TYR A 225 0.99 19.42 26.77
N LYS A 226 1.98 19.63 27.61
CA LYS A 226 1.83 19.71 29.06
C LYS A 226 0.84 20.78 29.46
N GLY A 227 -0.15 20.41 30.27
CA GLY A 227 -1.19 21.29 30.75
C GLY A 227 -2.28 21.66 29.73
N MET A 228 -2.29 21.11 28.53
CA MET A 228 -3.36 21.29 27.56
C MET A 228 -4.62 20.53 27.97
N SER A 229 -5.79 21.13 27.75
CA SER A 229 -7.07 20.43 27.88
C SER A 229 -7.30 19.50 26.67
N ASN A 230 -8.25 18.55 26.79
CA ASN A 230 -8.63 17.67 25.68
C ASN A 230 -9.19 18.46 24.49
N GLU A 231 -9.91 19.57 24.71
CA GLU A 231 -10.40 20.44 23.64
C GLU A 231 -9.24 21.10 22.88
N GLN A 232 -8.18 21.52 23.59
CA GLN A 232 -6.98 22.08 22.95
C GLN A 232 -6.24 21.01 22.15
N LEU A 233 -6.09 19.79 22.69
CA LEU A 233 -5.49 18.67 21.97
C LEU A 233 -6.32 18.31 20.71
N ASN A 234 -7.64 18.20 20.81
CA ASN A 234 -8.53 17.94 19.67
C ASN A 234 -8.45 19.03 18.59
N SER A 235 -8.26 20.29 18.99
CA SER A 235 -8.09 21.40 18.05
C SER A 235 -6.75 21.37 17.34
N LEU A 236 -5.71 20.85 17.99
CA LEU A 236 -4.35 20.80 17.46
C LEU A 236 -4.09 19.54 16.62
N ILE A 237 -4.60 18.38 17.08
CA ILE A 237 -4.37 17.08 16.46
C ILE A 237 -5.64 16.68 15.67
N THR A 238 -5.79 17.26 14.49
CA THR A 238 -7.00 17.10 13.65
C THR A 238 -6.95 15.89 12.72
N ASN A 239 -5.79 15.23 12.57
CA ASN A 239 -5.62 14.06 11.72
C ASN A 239 -5.52 12.81 12.58
N ASP A 240 -6.49 11.90 12.43
CA ASP A 240 -6.56 10.65 13.19
C ASP A 240 -5.31 9.76 13.03
N PHE A 241 -4.63 9.80 11.88
CA PHE A 241 -3.36 9.08 11.67
C PHE A 241 -2.16 9.68 12.42
N ASN A 242 -2.32 10.85 13.03
CA ASN A 242 -1.33 11.46 13.93
C ASN A 242 -1.67 11.25 15.41
N ARG A 243 -2.70 10.44 15.69
CA ARG A 243 -3.15 10.12 17.04
C ARG A 243 -2.59 8.78 17.53
N TYR A 244 -2.42 8.66 18.83
CA TYR A 244 -2.09 7.38 19.47
C TYR A 244 -3.29 6.42 19.38
N ILE A 245 -3.02 5.19 18.95
CA ILE A 245 -4.04 4.15 18.90
C ILE A 245 -4.09 3.46 20.26
N LEU A 246 -5.17 3.69 20.99
CA LEU A 246 -5.44 2.98 22.23
C LEU A 246 -5.86 1.52 21.94
N PRO A 247 -5.65 0.57 22.87
CA PRO A 247 -6.00 -0.84 22.67
C PRO A 247 -7.45 -1.06 22.20
N LYS A 248 -8.40 -0.22 22.69
CA LYS A 248 -9.81 -0.26 22.31
C LYS A 248 -10.07 0.05 20.83
N TYR A 249 -9.14 0.76 20.15
CA TYR A 249 -9.26 1.16 18.74
C TYR A 249 -8.47 0.28 17.77
N ILE A 250 -7.61 -0.62 18.25
CA ILE A 250 -6.81 -1.49 17.38
C ILE A 250 -7.72 -2.34 16.49
N LYS A 251 -8.72 -3.03 17.06
CA LYS A 251 -9.62 -3.89 16.28
C LYS A 251 -10.44 -3.14 15.22
N PRO A 252 -11.08 -2.00 15.51
CA PRO A 252 -11.73 -1.17 14.49
C PRO A 252 -10.77 -0.73 13.37
N MET A 253 -9.56 -0.31 13.71
CA MET A 253 -8.54 0.11 12.75
C MET A 253 -8.11 -1.06 11.83
N LEU A 254 -7.84 -2.23 12.39
CA LEU A 254 -7.50 -3.43 11.60
C LEU A 254 -8.65 -3.85 10.67
N HIS A 255 -9.90 -3.65 11.10
CA HIS A 255 -11.07 -3.90 10.25
C HIS A 255 -11.16 -2.91 9.08
N TYR A 256 -10.89 -1.63 9.33
CA TYR A 256 -10.79 -0.60 8.30
C TYR A 256 -9.70 -0.97 7.29
N ASN A 257 -8.48 -1.22 7.75
CA ASN A 257 -7.35 -1.58 6.89
C ASN A 257 -7.64 -2.84 6.05
N LYS A 258 -8.26 -3.88 6.63
CA LYS A 258 -8.67 -5.09 5.89
C LYS A 258 -9.68 -4.78 4.79
N ASN A 259 -10.61 -3.85 5.01
CA ASN A 259 -11.57 -3.41 3.99
C ASN A 259 -10.85 -2.76 2.79
N ASP A 260 -9.82 -1.95 3.05
CA ASP A 260 -9.04 -1.31 1.99
C ASP A 260 -8.22 -2.33 1.19
N VAL A 261 -7.69 -3.36 1.83
CA VAL A 261 -7.03 -4.48 1.14
C VAL A 261 -8.01 -5.25 0.25
N PHE A 262 -9.26 -5.47 0.68
CA PHE A 262 -10.28 -6.08 -0.17
C PHE A 262 -10.61 -5.20 -1.39
N LEU A 263 -10.57 -3.87 -1.25
CA LEU A 263 -10.72 -2.96 -2.39
C LEU A 263 -9.60 -3.11 -3.41
N VAL A 264 -8.36 -3.33 -2.97
CA VAL A 264 -7.23 -3.64 -3.88
C VAL A 264 -7.52 -4.93 -4.65
N CYS A 265 -8.04 -5.97 -3.99
CA CYS A 265 -8.46 -7.21 -4.65
C CYS A 265 -9.56 -6.95 -5.69
N GLU A 266 -10.54 -6.12 -5.34
CA GLU A 266 -11.67 -5.81 -6.23
C GLU A 266 -11.24 -5.01 -7.47
N ILE A 267 -10.30 -4.07 -7.34
CA ILE A 267 -9.69 -3.38 -8.48
C ILE A 267 -9.05 -4.40 -9.43
N ALA A 268 -8.27 -5.33 -8.90
CA ALA A 268 -7.60 -6.35 -9.69
C ALA A 268 -8.61 -7.30 -10.37
N ARG A 269 -9.70 -7.67 -9.69
CA ARG A 269 -10.78 -8.50 -10.23
C ARG A 269 -11.50 -7.84 -11.39
N GLN A 270 -11.79 -6.53 -11.29
CA GLN A 270 -12.51 -5.80 -12.34
C GLN A 270 -11.62 -5.36 -13.51
N LYS A 271 -10.29 -5.41 -13.36
CA LYS A 271 -9.32 -5.00 -14.40
C LYS A 271 -8.28 -6.08 -14.74
N PRO A 272 -8.71 -7.34 -14.96
CA PRO A 272 -7.79 -8.45 -15.14
C PRO A 272 -6.95 -8.31 -16.41
N ASP A 273 -7.49 -7.75 -17.48
CA ASP A 273 -6.80 -7.67 -18.77
C ASP A 273 -5.65 -6.68 -18.76
N GLU A 274 -5.80 -5.56 -18.05
CA GLU A 274 -4.72 -4.59 -17.87
C GLU A 274 -3.55 -5.18 -17.07
N ILE A 275 -3.86 -5.95 -16.04
CA ILE A 275 -2.86 -6.63 -15.21
C ILE A 275 -2.17 -7.73 -16.04
N LYS A 276 -2.92 -8.59 -16.74
CA LYS A 276 -2.38 -9.66 -17.59
C LYS A 276 -1.47 -9.11 -18.68
N LEU A 277 -1.88 -8.03 -19.34
CA LEU A 277 -1.05 -7.37 -20.35
C LEU A 277 0.30 -6.94 -19.76
N ARG A 278 0.31 -6.31 -18.59
CA ARG A 278 1.54 -5.87 -17.94
C ARG A 278 2.44 -7.03 -17.52
N TYR A 279 1.88 -8.13 -17.05
CA TYR A 279 2.63 -9.36 -16.80
C TYR A 279 3.24 -9.93 -18.08
N SER A 280 2.47 -10.03 -19.16
CA SER A 280 2.96 -10.52 -20.46
C SER A 280 4.08 -9.65 -20.99
N LEU A 281 3.95 -8.32 -20.92
CA LEU A 281 4.98 -7.38 -21.34
C LEU A 281 6.23 -7.47 -20.44
N SER A 282 6.05 -7.57 -19.13
CA SER A 282 7.16 -7.71 -18.19
C SER A 282 7.97 -9.00 -18.47
N HIS A 283 7.25 -10.09 -18.72
CA HIS A 283 7.88 -11.37 -19.04
C HIS A 283 8.62 -11.34 -20.40
N ALA A 284 7.95 -10.81 -21.43
CA ALA A 284 8.51 -10.81 -22.79
C ALA A 284 9.78 -9.95 -22.92
N TYR A 285 9.89 -8.88 -22.13
CA TYR A 285 10.96 -7.89 -22.29
C TYR A 285 11.92 -7.81 -21.10
N GLY A 286 11.70 -8.56 -20.03
CA GLY A 286 12.53 -8.54 -18.83
C GLY A 286 12.48 -7.20 -18.07
N ILE A 287 11.44 -6.39 -18.30
CA ILE A 287 11.26 -5.07 -17.69
C ILE A 287 10.02 -5.11 -16.80
N ASN A 288 10.16 -4.63 -15.56
CA ASN A 288 9.01 -4.57 -14.67
C ASN A 288 8.05 -3.42 -15.05
N PHE A 289 6.93 -3.77 -15.68
CA PHE A 289 5.85 -2.82 -16.00
C PHE A 289 4.73 -2.76 -14.96
N LEU A 290 4.78 -3.57 -13.91
CA LEU A 290 3.73 -3.70 -12.90
C LEU A 290 3.56 -2.45 -12.03
N CYS A 291 4.59 -1.61 -11.96
CA CYS A 291 4.57 -0.32 -11.27
C CYS A 291 4.63 0.88 -12.23
N SER A 292 4.33 0.68 -13.51
CA SER A 292 4.42 1.75 -14.50
C SER A 292 3.13 2.57 -14.56
N ALA A 293 3.25 3.88 -14.37
CA ALA A 293 2.17 4.85 -14.56
C ALA A 293 1.82 5.11 -16.04
N ARG A 294 2.53 4.47 -16.99
CA ARG A 294 2.31 4.71 -18.42
C ARG A 294 1.08 3.96 -18.92
N SER A 295 0.31 4.61 -19.77
CA SER A 295 -0.82 3.94 -20.43
C SER A 295 -0.34 2.78 -21.32
N ASN A 296 -1.22 1.80 -21.54
CA ASN A 296 -0.90 0.65 -22.39
C ASN A 296 -0.42 1.05 -23.78
N ILE A 297 -1.00 2.12 -24.37
CA ILE A 297 -0.57 2.65 -25.67
C ILE A 297 0.88 3.14 -25.63
N VAL A 298 1.27 3.84 -24.56
CA VAL A 298 2.64 4.33 -24.40
C VAL A 298 3.60 3.16 -24.16
N LEU A 299 3.20 2.14 -23.41
CA LEU A 299 3.99 0.92 -23.20
C LEU A 299 4.24 0.21 -24.55
N VAL A 300 3.20 0.01 -25.35
CA VAL A 300 3.31 -0.60 -26.69
C VAL A 300 4.23 0.23 -27.60
N LYS A 301 4.08 1.57 -27.65
CA LYS A 301 4.98 2.44 -28.42
C LYS A 301 6.43 2.37 -27.97
N MET A 302 6.68 2.25 -26.68
CA MET A 302 8.07 2.05 -26.16
C MET A 302 8.64 0.73 -26.63
N LEU A 303 7.86 -0.33 -26.58
CA LEU A 303 8.26 -1.66 -27.00
C LEU A 303 8.58 -1.71 -28.49
N LEU A 304 7.73 -1.07 -29.32
CA LEU A 304 8.01 -0.94 -30.75
C LEU A 304 9.31 -0.20 -31.00
N LYS A 305 9.62 0.87 -30.26
CA LYS A 305 10.90 1.57 -30.38
C LYS A 305 12.09 0.68 -29.99
N ILE A 306 11.95 -0.10 -28.90
CA ILE A 306 13.00 -1.03 -28.45
C ILE A 306 13.23 -2.11 -29.50
N PHE A 307 12.14 -2.64 -30.09
CA PHE A 307 12.21 -3.64 -31.16
C PHE A 307 12.95 -3.10 -32.39
N VAL A 308 12.54 -1.95 -32.88
CA VAL A 308 13.19 -1.28 -34.04
C VAL A 308 14.66 -1.00 -33.78
N LEU A 309 15.00 -0.54 -32.56
CA LEU A 309 16.42 -0.32 -32.21
C LEU A 309 17.22 -1.62 -32.15
N LYS A 310 16.64 -2.72 -31.68
CA LYS A 310 17.31 -4.04 -31.68
C LYS A 310 17.58 -4.55 -33.10
N GLU A 311 16.59 -4.44 -33.98
CA GLU A 311 16.73 -4.83 -35.39
C GLU A 311 17.81 -3.98 -36.09
N LEU A 312 17.80 -2.66 -35.89
CA LEU A 312 18.84 -1.76 -36.44
C LEU A 312 20.24 -2.06 -35.90
N LEU A 313 20.38 -2.45 -34.63
CA LEU A 313 21.68 -2.83 -34.05
C LEU A 313 22.16 -4.19 -34.55
N LEU A 314 21.25 -5.11 -34.88
CA LEU A 314 21.62 -6.40 -35.51
C LEU A 314 22.09 -6.19 -36.94
N ASP A 315 21.47 -5.29 -37.71
CA ASP A 315 21.88 -4.94 -39.06
C ASP A 315 23.24 -4.22 -39.13
N LEU A 316 23.64 -3.54 -38.04
CA LEU A 316 24.96 -2.87 -37.95
C LEU A 316 26.10 -3.79 -37.45
N SER A 317 25.77 -5.01 -37.03
CA SER A 317 26.72 -5.98 -36.49
C SER A 317 27.13 -7.06 -37.52
N VAL A 318 26.68 -6.95 -38.76
CA VAL A 318 27.04 -7.74 -39.93
C VAL A 318 27.98 -6.91 -40.84
#